data_a5080e91bbca1e353a96b862a8dc6c14
#
_entry.id   a5080e91bbca1e353a96b862a8dc6c14
#
_cell.length_a   1.000
_cell.length_b   1.000
_cell.length_c   1.000
_cell.angle_alpha   90.00
_cell.angle_beta   90.00
_cell.angle_gamma   90.00
#
_symmetry.space_group_name_H-M   'P 1'
#
loop_
_entity.id
_entity.type
_entity.pdbx_description
1 polymer ?
#
loop_
_entity_poly.entity_id
_entity_poly.type
_entity_poly.pdbx_seq_one_letter_code
_entity_poly.pdbx_strand_id
1 'polypeptide(L)'
;IIESLQLRFRHIILLYDVDETGVREAHKQSEHLAEYKVLNLSLPLCGTKSEKDISDFFALGNGAKELKELLAKMFSDLYSQTMMMLRSCEIDYENPPDISKSVVAVNGVPLGTQDNLFCITGGEGTGKSNYVGAILAGTLGEKRLPIEKTLGLDITANPKGLAVLHYDTEQSEAQLHKNLGKTLRRASLTAVPEFYHSLYLASLSRKDRLKLIRESMDLFHHRHGGIHLVVIDGIADLIRSANDETESIAIVDELYRLAGIYNTCIICVLHFVPNGIKLRGHIGSELQRKAAGILSIEKDDNPEYSVVKALKVRDGSPLDVPIMLFGWDKAEDMHVYRGEKSKEDKEKRKTDELIAVVKEAFRNSFKLTYQELCEVLMREMEIKDRTAKKY
;
A
#
# COMPACT_ATOMS: atom_id res chain seq x y z
N ILE A 1 6.83 27.65 23.61
CA ILE A 1 7.21 27.23 25.00
C ILE A 1 7.64 25.78 25.00
N ILE A 2 6.87 24.84 24.44
CA ILE A 2 7.20 23.40 24.46
C ILE A 2 8.48 23.10 23.68
N GLU A 3 8.66 23.66 22.49
CA GLU A 3 9.90 23.55 21.71
C GLU A 3 11.13 24.01 22.52
N SER A 4 10.99 25.12 23.26
CA SER A 4 12.07 25.64 24.11
C SER A 4 12.34 24.72 25.30
N LEU A 5 11.34 24.02 25.83
CA LEU A 5 11.50 23.04 26.91
C LEU A 5 12.17 21.78 26.42
N GLN A 6 11.84 21.29 25.24
CA GLN A 6 12.46 20.10 24.64
C GLN A 6 13.97 20.25 24.38
N LEU A 7 14.43 21.46 24.07
CA LEU A 7 15.87 21.76 23.96
C LEU A 7 16.62 21.63 25.29
N ARG A 8 15.91 21.72 26.41
CA ARG A 8 16.49 21.72 27.77
C ARG A 8 16.26 20.43 28.53
N PHE A 9 15.14 19.76 28.28
CA PHE A 9 14.68 18.62 29.06
C PHE A 9 14.47 17.40 28.17
N ARG A 10 14.90 16.25 28.67
CA ARG A 10 14.76 14.97 27.96
C ARG A 10 13.33 14.47 27.92
N HIS A 11 12.54 14.79 28.95
CA HIS A 11 11.15 14.40 29.11
C HIS A 11 10.32 15.58 29.60
N ILE A 12 9.11 15.71 29.09
CA ILE A 12 8.09 16.64 29.54
C ILE A 12 6.93 15.80 30.08
N ILE A 13 6.55 16.02 31.34
CA ILE A 13 5.50 15.27 31.99
C ILE A 13 4.35 16.21 32.29
N LEU A 14 3.17 15.84 31.81
CA LEU A 14 1.92 16.52 32.16
C LEU A 14 1.36 15.91 33.45
N LEU A 15 0.99 16.78 34.38
CA LEU A 15 0.38 16.43 35.63
C LEU A 15 -0.88 17.26 35.79
N TYR A 16 -2.02 16.67 35.56
CA TYR A 16 -3.34 17.27 35.68
C TYR A 16 -4.06 16.73 36.91
N ASP A 17 -5.12 17.45 37.32
CA ASP A 17 -6.04 16.94 38.33
C ASP A 17 -6.59 15.59 37.90
N VAL A 18 -6.87 14.71 38.85
CA VAL A 18 -7.42 13.37 38.55
C VAL A 18 -8.95 13.35 38.58
N ASP A 19 -9.59 14.50 38.66
CA ASP A 19 -11.04 14.61 38.47
C ASP A 19 -11.42 14.48 37.00
N GLU A 20 -12.70 14.33 36.69
CA GLU A 20 -13.21 14.12 35.34
C GLU A 20 -12.73 15.21 34.34
N THR A 21 -12.66 16.45 34.79
CA THR A 21 -12.21 17.58 33.98
C THR A 21 -10.72 17.51 33.70
N GLY A 22 -9.91 17.25 34.72
CA GLY A 22 -8.44 17.13 34.57
C GLY A 22 -8.06 15.95 33.69
N VAL A 23 -8.70 14.79 33.84
CA VAL A 23 -8.45 13.62 32.98
C VAL A 23 -8.79 13.91 31.52
N ARG A 24 -9.92 14.57 31.25
CA ARG A 24 -10.30 14.98 29.88
C ARG A 24 -9.32 15.97 29.29
N GLU A 25 -8.89 16.98 30.02
CA GLU A 25 -7.93 17.98 29.54
C GLU A 25 -6.53 17.38 29.39
N ALA A 26 -6.10 16.45 30.25
CA ALA A 26 -4.86 15.71 30.09
C ALA A 26 -4.85 14.93 28.76
N HIS A 27 -5.94 14.24 28.45
CA HIS A 27 -6.09 13.50 27.19
C HIS A 27 -6.03 14.40 25.98
N LYS A 28 -6.79 15.50 25.99
CA LYS A 28 -6.83 16.51 24.93
C LYS A 28 -5.45 17.14 24.70
N GLN A 29 -4.72 17.48 25.77
CA GLN A 29 -3.35 18.03 25.65
C GLN A 29 -2.36 16.98 25.17
N SER A 30 -2.49 15.72 25.53
CA SER A 30 -1.65 14.66 24.99
C SER A 30 -1.84 14.46 23.49
N GLU A 31 -3.07 14.51 23.00
CA GLU A 31 -3.35 14.48 21.57
C GLU A 31 -2.78 15.69 20.85
N HIS A 32 -2.96 16.89 21.42
CA HIS A 32 -2.45 18.14 20.85
C HIS A 32 -0.93 18.20 20.81
N LEU A 33 -0.27 17.53 21.74
CA LEU A 33 1.18 17.49 21.93
C LEU A 33 1.82 16.15 21.51
N ALA A 34 1.10 15.33 20.74
CA ALA A 34 1.56 13.98 20.36
C ALA A 34 2.94 13.98 19.65
N GLU A 35 3.25 15.03 18.90
CA GLU A 35 4.54 15.19 18.21
C GLU A 35 5.73 15.42 19.18
N TYR A 36 5.46 15.81 20.42
CA TYR A 36 6.48 16.28 21.37
C TYR A 36 6.88 15.26 22.45
N LYS A 37 6.53 13.99 22.33
CA LYS A 37 6.89 12.93 23.30
C LYS A 37 6.61 13.33 24.76
N VAL A 38 5.45 13.90 24.99
CA VAL A 38 4.97 14.31 26.31
C VAL A 38 4.33 13.10 26.99
N LEU A 39 4.59 12.93 28.28
CA LEU A 39 4.08 11.83 29.11
C LEU A 39 3.03 12.37 30.09
N ASN A 40 1.99 11.59 30.36
CA ASN A 40 0.99 11.91 31.40
C ASN A 40 1.28 11.10 32.66
N LEU A 41 1.39 11.78 33.80
CA LEU A 41 1.41 11.15 35.11
C LEU A 41 0.06 11.34 35.81
N SER A 42 -0.63 10.26 36.11
CA SER A 42 -1.84 10.27 36.95
C SER A 42 -1.46 9.96 38.38
N LEU A 43 -1.89 10.80 39.31
CA LEU A 43 -1.69 10.57 40.74
C LEU A 43 -2.70 9.53 41.24
N PRO A 44 -2.36 8.71 42.25
CA PRO A 44 -3.25 7.71 42.83
C PRO A 44 -4.20 8.37 43.84
N LEU A 45 -5.08 9.25 43.33
CA LEU A 45 -6.09 10.01 44.10
C LEU A 45 -7.49 9.65 43.61
N CYS A 46 -8.51 9.93 44.47
CA CYS A 46 -9.89 9.55 44.18
C CYS A 46 -10.66 10.52 43.27
N GLY A 47 -10.09 11.67 42.87
CA GLY A 47 -10.75 12.66 42.02
C GLY A 47 -11.84 13.49 42.74
N THR A 48 -11.87 13.51 44.07
CA THR A 48 -12.79 14.30 44.88
C THR A 48 -12.22 15.71 45.10
N LYS A 49 -13.03 16.65 45.66
CA LYS A 49 -12.59 18.01 45.93
C LYS A 49 -11.35 18.13 46.81
N SER A 50 -11.09 17.14 47.66
CA SER A 50 -9.97 17.10 48.61
C SER A 50 -8.86 16.12 48.20
N GLU A 51 -9.01 15.42 47.05
CA GLU A 51 -8.10 14.39 46.60
C GLU A 51 -8.03 14.39 45.07
N LYS A 52 -7.56 15.46 44.47
CA LYS A 52 -7.54 15.59 43.00
C LYS A 52 -6.25 16.12 42.39
N ASP A 53 -5.46 16.88 43.12
CA ASP A 53 -4.26 17.54 42.61
C ASP A 53 -2.99 17.18 43.37
N ILE A 54 -1.85 17.71 42.93
CA ILE A 54 -0.53 17.47 43.54
C ILE A 54 -0.44 18.01 44.97
N SER A 55 -1.17 19.07 45.30
CA SER A 55 -1.22 19.63 46.65
C SER A 55 -1.93 18.67 47.58
N ASP A 56 -3.06 18.12 47.18
CA ASP A 56 -3.79 17.10 47.89
C ASP A 56 -2.97 15.82 48.09
N PHE A 57 -2.22 15.41 47.07
CA PHE A 57 -1.28 14.28 47.15
C PHE A 57 -0.29 14.45 48.32
N PHE A 58 0.31 15.64 48.43
CA PHE A 58 1.21 15.92 49.56
C PHE A 58 0.49 16.11 50.88
N ALA A 59 -0.73 16.67 50.89
CA ALA A 59 -1.53 16.83 52.10
C ALA A 59 -1.94 15.50 52.71
N LEU A 60 -2.10 14.44 51.92
CA LEU A 60 -2.39 13.07 52.36
C LEU A 60 -1.15 12.34 52.93
N GLY A 61 -0.04 13.04 53.14
CA GLY A 61 1.16 12.49 53.77
C GLY A 61 2.14 11.85 52.79
N ASN A 62 1.88 11.90 51.48
CA ASN A 62 2.86 11.49 50.48
C ASN A 62 3.98 12.55 50.39
N GLY A 63 5.17 12.12 50.02
CA GLY A 63 6.32 12.98 49.90
C GLY A 63 7.03 12.89 48.53
N ALA A 64 8.17 13.52 48.47
CA ALA A 64 8.99 13.48 47.25
C ALA A 64 9.48 12.04 46.92
N LYS A 65 9.51 11.14 47.92
CA LYS A 65 9.91 9.73 47.70
C LYS A 65 8.82 9.01 46.91
N GLU A 66 7.57 9.11 47.35
CA GLU A 66 6.42 8.47 46.71
C GLU A 66 6.22 9.01 45.26
N LEU A 67 6.38 10.32 45.05
CA LEU A 67 6.35 10.91 43.71
C LEU A 67 7.47 10.37 42.80
N LYS A 68 8.69 10.21 43.35
CA LYS A 68 9.80 9.62 42.59
C LYS A 68 9.54 8.14 42.24
N GLU A 69 8.90 7.39 43.12
CA GLU A 69 8.53 6.00 42.85
C GLU A 69 7.47 5.89 41.74
N LEU A 70 6.47 6.78 41.74
CA LEU A 70 5.48 6.89 40.63
C LEU A 70 6.16 7.22 39.28
N LEU A 71 7.07 8.18 39.28
CA LEU A 71 7.84 8.52 38.09
C LEU A 71 8.72 7.35 37.63
N ALA A 72 9.41 6.69 38.56
CA ALA A 72 10.25 5.52 38.22
C ALA A 72 9.42 4.38 37.63
N LYS A 73 8.23 4.11 38.16
CA LYS A 73 7.29 3.13 37.62
C LYS A 73 6.85 3.51 36.19
N MET A 74 6.41 4.75 35.99
CA MET A 74 6.02 5.25 34.66
C MET A 74 7.14 5.06 33.61
N PHE A 75 8.38 5.40 33.96
CA PHE A 75 9.53 5.20 33.08
C PHE A 75 9.87 3.71 32.87
N SER A 76 9.75 2.89 33.90
CA SER A 76 9.95 1.44 33.77
C SER A 76 8.93 0.83 32.80
N ASP A 77 7.67 1.20 32.91
CA ASP A 77 6.61 0.73 32.01
C ASP A 77 6.86 1.19 30.57
N LEU A 78 7.29 2.44 30.38
CA LEU A 78 7.67 2.96 29.07
C LEU A 78 8.86 2.20 28.46
N TYR A 79 9.92 1.97 29.22
CA TYR A 79 11.06 1.18 28.75
C TYR A 79 10.67 -0.26 28.45
N SER A 80 9.81 -0.86 29.26
CA SER A 80 9.31 -2.23 29.04
C SER A 80 8.53 -2.31 27.74
N GLN A 81 7.62 -1.37 27.47
CA GLN A 81 6.89 -1.28 26.21
C GLN A 81 7.84 -1.10 25.02
N THR A 82 8.80 -0.17 25.12
CA THR A 82 9.79 0.06 24.06
C THR A 82 10.62 -1.20 23.79
N MET A 83 11.07 -1.91 24.83
CA MET A 83 11.83 -3.16 24.68
C MET A 83 10.98 -4.28 24.05
N MET A 84 9.70 -4.38 24.41
CA MET A 84 8.79 -5.33 23.76
C MET A 84 8.63 -5.01 22.27
N MET A 85 8.43 -3.75 21.91
CA MET A 85 8.35 -3.31 20.52
C MET A 85 9.66 -3.59 19.76
N LEU A 86 10.81 -3.27 20.34
CA LEU A 86 12.10 -3.55 19.71
C LEU A 86 12.27 -5.05 19.43
N ARG A 87 11.98 -5.90 20.40
CA ARG A 87 12.05 -7.36 20.24
C ARG A 87 11.11 -7.88 19.15
N SER A 88 9.94 -7.27 19.00
CA SER A 88 8.99 -7.65 17.95
C SER A 88 9.40 -7.19 16.54
N CYS A 89 10.33 -6.21 16.47
CA CYS A 89 10.85 -5.67 15.21
C CYS A 89 12.24 -6.22 14.84
N GLU A 90 12.92 -6.87 15.79
CA GLU A 90 14.25 -7.42 15.57
C GLU A 90 14.16 -8.66 14.66
N ILE A 91 14.99 -8.68 13.63
CA ILE A 91 15.06 -9.81 12.70
C ILE A 91 15.91 -10.90 13.32
N ASP A 92 15.32 -12.07 13.51
CA ASP A 92 16.05 -13.27 13.93
C ASP A 92 16.65 -13.95 12.70
N TYR A 93 17.95 -13.84 12.54
CA TYR A 93 18.69 -14.43 11.41
C TYR A 93 18.68 -15.96 11.43
N GLU A 94 18.65 -16.56 12.61
CA GLU A 94 18.65 -18.03 12.76
C GLU A 94 17.27 -18.64 12.46
N ASN A 95 16.20 -17.83 12.59
CA ASN A 95 14.82 -18.24 12.30
C ASN A 95 14.22 -17.32 11.25
N PRO A 96 14.57 -17.50 9.96
CA PRO A 96 14.07 -16.65 8.89
C PRO A 96 12.55 -16.75 8.77
N PRO A 97 11.86 -15.64 8.46
CA PRO A 97 10.43 -15.67 8.19
C PRO A 97 10.13 -16.50 6.93
N ASP A 98 8.90 -16.96 6.83
CA ASP A 98 8.42 -17.61 5.61
C ASP A 98 8.60 -16.70 4.39
N ILE A 99 9.04 -17.27 3.27
CA ILE A 99 9.16 -16.53 2.02
C ILE A 99 7.78 -16.05 1.58
N SER A 100 7.66 -14.73 1.34
CA SER A 100 6.43 -14.13 0.84
C SER A 100 5.97 -14.79 -0.46
N LYS A 101 4.77 -15.38 -0.45
CA LYS A 101 4.24 -16.08 -1.62
C LYS A 101 3.78 -15.10 -2.68
N SER A 102 4.13 -15.38 -3.92
CA SER A 102 3.61 -14.63 -5.05
C SER A 102 2.12 -14.92 -5.27
N VAL A 103 1.30 -13.88 -5.34
CA VAL A 103 -0.11 -13.96 -5.72
C VAL A 103 -0.29 -13.66 -7.21
N VAL A 104 0.51 -12.72 -7.72
CA VAL A 104 0.54 -12.31 -9.13
C VAL A 104 1.97 -12.38 -9.65
N ALA A 105 2.18 -13.12 -10.72
CA ALA A 105 3.47 -13.24 -11.40
C ALA A 105 3.30 -13.23 -12.93
N VAL A 106 4.41 -13.10 -13.65
CA VAL A 106 4.49 -13.30 -15.10
C VAL A 106 5.76 -14.08 -15.39
N ASN A 107 5.64 -15.22 -16.07
CA ASN A 107 6.78 -16.09 -16.42
C ASN A 107 7.72 -16.38 -15.23
N GLY A 108 7.16 -16.59 -14.04
CA GLY A 108 7.90 -16.82 -12.81
C GLY A 108 8.47 -15.57 -12.12
N VAL A 109 8.33 -14.38 -12.71
CA VAL A 109 8.73 -13.12 -12.10
C VAL A 109 7.62 -12.63 -11.17
N PRO A 110 7.82 -12.55 -9.84
CA PRO A 110 6.82 -12.08 -8.91
C PRO A 110 6.57 -10.58 -9.06
N LEU A 111 5.31 -10.17 -9.14
CA LEU A 111 4.86 -8.78 -9.24
C LEU A 111 4.06 -8.35 -8.01
N GLY A 112 3.16 -9.20 -7.55
CA GLY A 112 2.36 -9.00 -6.36
C GLY A 112 2.58 -10.15 -5.39
N THR A 113 3.19 -9.87 -4.25
CA THR A 113 3.48 -10.85 -3.20
C THR A 113 2.63 -10.57 -1.96
N GLN A 114 2.44 -11.58 -1.12
CA GLN A 114 1.91 -11.36 0.22
C GLN A 114 2.76 -10.32 0.95
N ASP A 115 2.20 -9.65 1.94
CA ASP A 115 2.80 -8.56 2.74
C ASP A 115 3.25 -7.32 1.94
N ASN A 116 2.81 -7.17 0.69
CA ASN A 116 3.23 -6.09 -0.18
C ASN A 116 2.09 -5.42 -0.95
N LEU A 117 2.41 -4.24 -1.50
CA LEU A 117 1.56 -3.56 -2.47
C LEU A 117 1.96 -3.93 -3.89
N PHE A 118 0.97 -4.06 -4.75
CA PHE A 118 1.12 -4.15 -6.20
C PHE A 118 0.29 -3.05 -6.87
N CYS A 119 0.80 -2.39 -7.89
CA CYS A 119 0.11 -1.29 -8.54
C CYS A 119 -0.23 -1.61 -10.00
N ILE A 120 -1.46 -1.32 -10.39
CA ILE A 120 -1.91 -1.32 -11.79
C ILE A 120 -2.23 0.12 -12.17
N THR A 121 -1.62 0.61 -13.24
CA THR A 121 -1.87 1.95 -13.74
C THR A 121 -2.21 1.96 -15.22
N GLY A 122 -2.79 3.05 -15.70
CA GLY A 122 -3.14 3.21 -17.10
C GLY A 122 -4.13 4.34 -17.33
N GLY A 123 -4.22 4.80 -18.57
CA GLY A 123 -5.19 5.83 -18.99
C GLY A 123 -6.63 5.36 -18.90
N GLU A 124 -7.57 6.27 -19.15
CA GLU A 124 -8.98 5.94 -19.30
C GLU A 124 -9.19 5.03 -20.52
N GLY A 125 -10.12 4.09 -20.41
CA GLY A 125 -10.46 3.19 -21.52
C GLY A 125 -9.38 2.19 -21.94
N THR A 126 -8.26 2.09 -21.23
CA THR A 126 -7.17 1.14 -21.56
C THR A 126 -7.45 -0.30 -21.17
N GLY A 127 -8.51 -0.57 -20.41
CA GLY A 127 -8.90 -1.93 -20.01
C GLY A 127 -8.49 -2.34 -18.60
N LYS A 128 -8.11 -1.40 -17.71
CA LYS A 128 -7.75 -1.67 -16.30
C LYS A 128 -8.77 -2.55 -15.58
N SER A 129 -10.06 -2.21 -15.61
CA SER A 129 -11.12 -2.98 -14.94
C SER A 129 -11.26 -4.41 -15.49
N ASN A 130 -10.99 -4.63 -16.79
CA ASN A 130 -10.98 -6.00 -17.35
C ASN A 130 -9.75 -6.78 -16.83
N TYR A 131 -8.62 -6.09 -16.66
CA TYR A 131 -7.39 -6.68 -16.15
C TYR A 131 -7.53 -7.03 -14.65
N VAL A 132 -8.11 -6.12 -13.86
CA VAL A 132 -8.51 -6.38 -12.46
C VAL A 132 -9.46 -7.58 -12.38
N GLY A 133 -10.51 -7.61 -13.22
CA GLY A 133 -11.45 -8.73 -13.28
C GLY A 133 -10.78 -10.06 -13.65
N ALA A 134 -9.71 -10.04 -14.45
CA ALA A 134 -8.94 -11.24 -14.78
C ALA A 134 -8.11 -11.74 -13.59
N ILE A 135 -7.51 -10.83 -12.82
CA ILE A 135 -6.79 -11.16 -11.59
C ILE A 135 -7.77 -11.74 -10.56
N LEU A 136 -8.88 -11.05 -10.29
CA LEU A 136 -9.91 -11.54 -9.39
C LEU A 136 -10.40 -12.94 -9.79
N ALA A 137 -10.72 -13.15 -11.05
CA ALA A 137 -11.14 -14.46 -11.55
C ALA A 137 -10.12 -15.56 -11.26
N GLY A 138 -8.82 -15.26 -11.38
CA GLY A 138 -7.74 -16.19 -11.09
C GLY A 138 -7.68 -16.63 -9.63
N THR A 139 -8.21 -15.81 -8.70
CA THR A 139 -8.22 -16.11 -7.26
C THR A 139 -9.52 -16.77 -6.77
N LEU A 140 -10.54 -16.90 -7.61
CA LEU A 140 -11.85 -17.44 -7.20
C LEU A 140 -11.95 -18.94 -7.29
N GLY A 141 -11.01 -19.61 -7.96
CA GLY A 141 -10.99 -21.07 -8.15
C GLY A 141 -10.03 -21.78 -7.21
N GLU A 142 -10.31 -23.05 -6.96
CA GLU A 142 -9.39 -23.96 -6.25
C GLU A 142 -8.13 -24.27 -7.07
N LYS A 143 -8.26 -24.19 -8.41
CA LYS A 143 -7.19 -24.48 -9.36
C LYS A 143 -6.82 -23.20 -10.11
N ARG A 144 -5.55 -23.14 -10.50
CA ARG A 144 -5.02 -22.05 -11.32
C ARG A 144 -5.74 -21.99 -12.67
N LEU A 145 -6.16 -20.79 -13.07
CA LEU A 145 -6.70 -20.56 -14.40
C LEU A 145 -5.56 -20.51 -15.46
N PRO A 146 -5.84 -20.90 -16.70
CA PRO A 146 -4.89 -20.74 -17.79
C PRO A 146 -4.63 -19.24 -18.07
N ILE A 147 -3.41 -18.93 -18.54
CA ILE A 147 -2.93 -17.56 -18.76
C ILE A 147 -3.77 -16.78 -19.78
N GLU A 148 -4.44 -17.48 -20.70
CA GLU A 148 -5.38 -16.89 -21.65
C GLU A 148 -6.55 -16.22 -20.94
N LYS A 149 -7.04 -16.83 -19.86
CA LYS A 149 -8.12 -16.30 -19.03
C LYS A 149 -7.66 -15.23 -18.04
N THR A 150 -6.39 -15.25 -17.63
CA THR A 150 -5.80 -14.28 -16.71
C THR A 150 -5.02 -13.16 -17.43
N LEU A 151 -5.21 -13.02 -18.73
CA LEU A 151 -4.60 -11.99 -19.59
C LEU A 151 -3.07 -11.98 -19.55
N GLY A 152 -2.45 -13.15 -19.52
CA GLY A 152 -1.00 -13.33 -19.49
C GLY A 152 -0.41 -13.42 -18.09
N LEU A 153 -1.22 -13.27 -17.05
CA LEU A 153 -0.77 -13.32 -15.66
C LEU A 153 -0.82 -14.75 -15.10
N ASP A 154 0.07 -14.98 -14.21
CA ASP A 154 0.24 -16.12 -13.36
C ASP A 154 -0.40 -15.81 -12.00
N ILE A 155 -1.65 -16.22 -11.80
CA ILE A 155 -2.40 -15.95 -10.58
C ILE A 155 -2.44 -17.20 -9.71
N THR A 156 -2.03 -17.04 -8.44
CA THR A 156 -2.10 -18.13 -7.47
C THR A 156 -3.54 -18.37 -7.07
N ALA A 157 -3.98 -19.62 -7.25
CA ALA A 157 -5.31 -20.07 -6.84
C ALA A 157 -5.51 -19.96 -5.31
N ASN A 158 -6.77 -19.96 -4.88
CA ASN A 158 -7.17 -19.84 -3.48
C ASN A 158 -7.89 -21.11 -2.96
N PRO A 159 -7.20 -22.24 -2.87
CA PRO A 159 -7.83 -23.50 -2.47
C PRO A 159 -8.33 -23.53 -1.03
N LYS A 160 -7.85 -22.60 -0.20
CA LYS A 160 -8.26 -22.48 1.21
C LYS A 160 -9.53 -21.65 1.41
N GLY A 161 -10.04 -20.99 0.37
CA GLY A 161 -11.19 -20.08 0.48
C GLY A 161 -10.91 -18.89 1.39
N LEU A 162 -9.68 -18.39 1.45
CA LEU A 162 -9.36 -17.16 2.16
C LEU A 162 -10.08 -15.97 1.52
N ALA A 163 -10.33 -14.90 2.27
CA ALA A 163 -11.06 -13.75 1.76
C ALA A 163 -10.40 -13.14 0.51
N VAL A 164 -11.20 -12.82 -0.49
CA VAL A 164 -10.85 -12.00 -1.65
C VAL A 164 -11.72 -10.76 -1.61
N LEU A 165 -11.08 -9.59 -1.44
CA LEU A 165 -11.77 -8.32 -1.21
C LEU A 165 -11.56 -7.39 -2.40
N HIS A 166 -12.64 -6.89 -2.95
CA HIS A 166 -12.61 -5.91 -4.04
C HIS A 166 -13.39 -4.66 -3.63
N TYR A 167 -12.71 -3.55 -3.50
CA TYR A 167 -13.26 -2.23 -3.18
C TYR A 167 -13.24 -1.35 -4.42
N ASP A 168 -14.42 -0.95 -4.89
CA ASP A 168 -14.58 -0.05 -6.04
C ASP A 168 -15.04 1.32 -5.57
N THR A 169 -14.29 2.36 -5.93
CA THR A 169 -14.57 3.75 -5.55
C THR A 169 -14.94 4.64 -6.75
N GLU A 170 -14.80 4.14 -7.97
CA GLU A 170 -14.92 4.94 -9.20
C GLU A 170 -16.16 4.64 -10.02
N GLN A 171 -16.60 3.38 -10.07
CA GLN A 171 -17.66 2.94 -10.97
C GLN A 171 -19.04 3.13 -10.35
N SER A 172 -20.07 3.13 -11.20
CA SER A 172 -21.45 3.01 -10.71
C SER A 172 -21.75 1.59 -10.25
N GLU A 173 -22.70 1.42 -9.34
CA GLU A 173 -23.12 0.12 -8.84
C GLU A 173 -23.52 -0.85 -9.97
N ALA A 174 -24.25 -0.35 -10.97
CA ALA A 174 -24.64 -1.14 -12.14
C ALA A 174 -23.42 -1.61 -12.97
N GLN A 175 -22.41 -0.76 -13.10
CA GLN A 175 -21.18 -1.12 -13.81
C GLN A 175 -20.35 -2.14 -13.02
N LEU A 176 -20.25 -1.97 -11.71
CA LEU A 176 -19.59 -2.92 -10.82
C LEU A 176 -20.28 -4.29 -10.88
N HIS A 177 -21.62 -4.33 -10.80
CA HIS A 177 -22.40 -5.58 -10.96
C HIS A 177 -22.12 -6.27 -12.30
N LYS A 178 -22.08 -5.51 -13.40
CA LYS A 178 -21.73 -6.05 -14.73
C LYS A 178 -20.31 -6.64 -14.76
N ASN A 179 -19.36 -5.95 -14.14
CA ASN A 179 -17.97 -6.41 -14.07
C ASN A 179 -17.82 -7.63 -13.17
N LEU A 180 -18.57 -7.71 -12.06
CA LEU A 180 -18.66 -8.91 -11.22
C LEU A 180 -19.15 -10.12 -12.03
N GLY A 181 -20.23 -9.97 -12.81
CA GLY A 181 -20.72 -11.03 -13.69
C GLY A 181 -19.69 -11.50 -14.72
N LYS A 182 -18.90 -10.58 -15.30
CA LYS A 182 -17.78 -10.94 -16.19
C LYS A 182 -16.67 -11.69 -15.47
N THR A 183 -16.33 -11.30 -14.24
CA THR A 183 -15.33 -11.96 -13.39
C THR A 183 -15.75 -13.39 -13.09
N LEU A 184 -16.99 -13.61 -12.67
CA LEU A 184 -17.54 -14.96 -12.42
C LEU A 184 -17.53 -15.82 -13.68
N ARG A 185 -17.99 -15.29 -14.81
CA ARG A 185 -17.96 -16.00 -16.08
C ARG A 185 -16.53 -16.41 -16.49
N ARG A 186 -15.55 -15.51 -16.30
CA ARG A 186 -14.13 -15.79 -16.56
C ARG A 186 -13.60 -16.91 -15.68
N ALA A 187 -14.00 -16.95 -14.41
CA ALA A 187 -13.69 -18.01 -13.48
C ALA A 187 -14.51 -19.30 -13.72
N SER A 188 -15.44 -19.30 -14.68
CA SER A 188 -16.38 -20.41 -14.94
C SER A 188 -17.28 -20.71 -13.74
N LEU A 189 -17.66 -19.68 -12.97
CA LEU A 189 -18.54 -19.76 -11.81
C LEU A 189 -19.94 -19.23 -12.14
N THR A 190 -20.95 -19.87 -11.55
CA THR A 190 -22.37 -19.47 -11.69
C THR A 190 -22.89 -18.69 -10.48
N ALA A 191 -22.15 -18.70 -9.38
CA ALA A 191 -22.49 -17.99 -8.15
C ALA A 191 -21.25 -17.33 -7.55
N VAL A 192 -21.45 -16.31 -6.75
CA VAL A 192 -20.37 -15.64 -6.00
C VAL A 192 -19.91 -16.56 -4.86
N PRO A 193 -18.64 -16.95 -4.77
CA PRO A 193 -18.12 -17.69 -3.63
C PRO A 193 -18.28 -16.91 -2.31
N GLU A 194 -18.54 -17.59 -1.20
CA GLU A 194 -18.73 -16.94 0.11
C GLU A 194 -17.54 -16.11 0.58
N PHE A 195 -16.33 -16.46 0.14
CA PHE A 195 -15.11 -15.75 0.49
C PHE A 195 -14.80 -14.55 -0.42
N TYR A 196 -15.58 -14.32 -1.48
CA TYR A 196 -15.39 -13.19 -2.39
C TYR A 196 -16.37 -12.05 -2.09
N HIS A 197 -15.85 -10.88 -1.77
CA HIS A 197 -16.62 -9.70 -1.43
C HIS A 197 -16.25 -8.55 -2.38
N SER A 198 -17.18 -8.19 -3.28
CA SER A 198 -17.06 -7.03 -4.16
C SER A 198 -17.94 -5.91 -3.59
N LEU A 199 -17.31 -4.80 -3.19
CA LEU A 199 -17.91 -3.76 -2.36
C LEU A 199 -17.91 -2.42 -3.12
N TYR A 200 -19.11 -1.84 -3.25
CA TYR A 200 -19.32 -0.54 -3.87
C TYR A 200 -19.14 0.59 -2.85
N LEU A 201 -18.07 1.37 -2.97
CA LEU A 201 -17.71 2.42 -2.04
C LEU A 201 -17.90 3.84 -2.58
N ALA A 202 -18.25 4.01 -3.85
CA ALA A 202 -18.34 5.34 -4.48
C ALA A 202 -19.35 6.27 -3.80
N SER A 203 -20.42 5.72 -3.19
CA SER A 203 -21.44 6.48 -2.45
C SER A 203 -21.00 6.95 -1.05
N LEU A 204 -19.88 6.45 -0.53
CA LEU A 204 -19.41 6.78 0.82
C LEU A 204 -18.47 7.99 0.82
N SER A 205 -18.40 8.69 1.96
CA SER A 205 -17.38 9.70 2.19
C SER A 205 -15.97 9.07 2.24
N ARG A 206 -14.92 9.86 1.93
CA ARG A 206 -13.53 9.36 1.96
C ARG A 206 -13.12 8.76 3.30
N LYS A 207 -13.53 9.39 4.40
CA LYS A 207 -13.24 8.90 5.75
C LYS A 207 -13.93 7.55 6.00
N ASP A 208 -15.17 7.42 5.55
CA ASP A 208 -15.93 6.19 5.71
C ASP A 208 -15.39 5.07 4.82
N ARG A 209 -14.91 5.38 3.60
CA ARG A 209 -14.24 4.41 2.71
C ARG A 209 -13.04 3.77 3.41
N LEU A 210 -12.10 4.58 3.92
CA LEU A 210 -10.89 4.05 4.57
C LEU A 210 -11.22 3.30 5.87
N LYS A 211 -12.17 3.82 6.67
CA LYS A 211 -12.66 3.14 7.86
C LYS A 211 -13.24 1.77 7.50
N LEU A 212 -14.12 1.70 6.50
CA LEU A 212 -14.74 0.46 6.07
C LEU A 212 -13.72 -0.56 5.54
N ILE A 213 -12.72 -0.10 4.77
CA ILE A 213 -11.62 -0.97 4.30
C ILE A 213 -10.93 -1.63 5.50
N ARG A 214 -10.53 -0.86 6.51
CA ARG A 214 -9.87 -1.39 7.71
C ARG A 214 -10.73 -2.39 8.47
N GLU A 215 -11.96 -2.01 8.78
CA GLU A 215 -12.88 -2.82 9.57
C GLU A 215 -13.32 -4.09 8.84
N SER A 216 -13.54 -4.00 7.53
CA SER A 216 -13.90 -5.17 6.73
C SER A 216 -12.72 -6.12 6.49
N MET A 217 -11.50 -5.62 6.35
CA MET A 217 -10.32 -6.49 6.30
C MET A 217 -10.19 -7.31 7.59
N ASP A 218 -10.34 -6.68 8.75
CA ASP A 218 -10.33 -7.38 10.03
C ASP A 218 -11.47 -8.43 10.14
N LEU A 219 -12.69 -8.01 9.84
CA LEU A 219 -13.86 -8.88 9.85
C LEU A 219 -13.70 -10.11 8.97
N PHE A 220 -13.28 -9.91 7.71
CA PHE A 220 -13.19 -11.00 6.75
C PHE A 220 -11.95 -11.86 6.96
N HIS A 221 -10.85 -11.30 7.49
CA HIS A 221 -9.71 -12.08 7.95
C HIS A 221 -10.15 -13.12 8.98
N HIS A 222 -10.88 -12.71 10.01
CA HIS A 222 -11.37 -13.61 11.04
C HIS A 222 -12.41 -14.61 10.52
N ARG A 223 -13.32 -14.15 9.63
CA ARG A 223 -14.38 -15.01 9.09
C ARG A 223 -13.85 -16.13 8.20
N HIS A 224 -12.85 -15.85 7.37
CA HIS A 224 -12.33 -16.78 6.36
C HIS A 224 -10.95 -17.36 6.72
N GLY A 225 -10.41 -17.07 7.91
CA GLY A 225 -9.12 -17.56 8.37
C GLY A 225 -7.92 -16.93 7.67
N GLY A 226 -8.11 -15.76 7.04
CA GLY A 226 -7.07 -15.00 6.35
C GLY A 226 -7.60 -14.28 5.12
N ILE A 227 -6.73 -13.47 4.49
CA ILE A 227 -7.03 -12.73 3.26
C ILE A 227 -6.04 -13.17 2.17
N HIS A 228 -6.56 -13.64 1.04
CA HIS A 228 -5.75 -14.04 -0.10
C HIS A 228 -5.33 -12.84 -0.95
N LEU A 229 -6.28 -11.94 -1.25
CA LEU A 229 -6.06 -10.77 -2.10
C LEU A 229 -6.99 -9.63 -1.71
N VAL A 230 -6.47 -8.42 -1.78
CA VAL A 230 -7.25 -7.17 -1.70
C VAL A 230 -7.03 -6.38 -2.98
N VAL A 231 -8.10 -5.86 -3.57
CA VAL A 231 -8.05 -4.92 -4.70
C VAL A 231 -8.76 -3.63 -4.32
N ILE A 232 -8.09 -2.50 -4.53
CA ILE A 232 -8.65 -1.15 -4.35
C ILE A 232 -8.66 -0.50 -5.74
N ASP A 233 -9.83 -0.51 -6.40
CA ASP A 233 -10.03 0.10 -7.71
C ASP A 233 -10.40 1.57 -7.50
N GLY A 234 -9.41 2.46 -7.70
CA GLY A 234 -9.51 3.89 -7.46
C GLY A 234 -8.87 4.38 -6.15
N ILE A 235 -7.61 3.98 -5.87
CA ILE A 235 -6.91 4.41 -4.64
C ILE A 235 -6.87 5.94 -4.45
N ALA A 236 -6.84 6.72 -5.54
CA ALA A 236 -6.82 8.19 -5.46
C ALA A 236 -8.06 8.78 -4.79
N ASP A 237 -9.18 8.06 -4.79
CA ASP A 237 -10.43 8.49 -4.18
C ASP A 237 -10.48 8.33 -2.66
N LEU A 238 -9.46 7.74 -2.07
CA LEU A 238 -9.29 7.65 -0.62
C LEU A 238 -8.69 8.92 -0.02
N ILE A 239 -8.14 9.82 -0.84
CA ILE A 239 -7.50 11.08 -0.43
C ILE A 239 -8.15 12.28 -1.13
N ARG A 240 -7.93 13.50 -0.60
CA ARG A 240 -8.52 14.73 -1.18
C ARG A 240 -7.96 15.05 -2.56
N SER A 241 -6.68 14.85 -2.74
CA SER A 241 -5.97 15.11 -3.99
C SER A 241 -4.80 14.17 -4.16
N ALA A 242 -4.62 13.64 -5.36
CA ALA A 242 -3.44 12.84 -5.71
C ALA A 242 -2.11 13.63 -5.56
N ASN A 243 -2.19 14.97 -5.48
CA ASN A 243 -1.06 15.88 -5.28
C ASN A 243 -0.89 16.33 -3.82
N ASP A 244 -1.70 15.85 -2.88
CA ASP A 244 -1.49 16.06 -1.45
C ASP A 244 -0.43 15.08 -0.97
N GLU A 245 0.75 15.60 -0.66
CA GLU A 245 1.90 14.78 -0.25
C GLU A 245 1.64 14.06 1.08
N THR A 246 1.12 14.79 2.07
CA THR A 246 0.86 14.26 3.41
C THR A 246 -0.17 13.12 3.39
N GLU A 247 -1.30 13.34 2.72
CA GLU A 247 -2.34 12.32 2.60
C GLU A 247 -1.85 11.14 1.75
N SER A 248 -1.04 11.40 0.71
CA SER A 248 -0.47 10.35 -0.15
C SER A 248 0.47 9.43 0.61
N ILE A 249 1.38 9.98 1.42
CA ILE A 249 2.27 9.21 2.28
C ILE A 249 1.44 8.40 3.29
N ALA A 250 0.51 9.04 3.98
CA ALA A 250 -0.29 8.39 5.02
C ALA A 250 -1.11 7.22 4.49
N ILE A 251 -1.77 7.35 3.33
CA ILE A 251 -2.58 6.27 2.77
C ILE A 251 -1.73 5.10 2.27
N VAL A 252 -0.61 5.37 1.59
CA VAL A 252 0.25 4.30 1.07
C VAL A 252 0.94 3.56 2.21
N ASP A 253 1.41 4.27 3.24
CA ASP A 253 1.99 3.65 4.44
C ASP A 253 0.95 2.81 5.19
N GLU A 254 -0.28 3.28 5.31
CA GLU A 254 -1.36 2.51 5.95
C GLU A 254 -1.70 1.24 5.17
N LEU A 255 -1.84 1.31 3.86
CA LEU A 255 -2.10 0.12 3.04
C LEU A 255 -0.93 -0.87 3.09
N TYR A 256 0.31 -0.37 3.09
CA TYR A 256 1.49 -1.22 3.25
C TYR A 256 1.49 -1.93 4.62
N ARG A 257 1.14 -1.20 5.70
CA ARG A 257 0.98 -1.75 7.05
C ARG A 257 -0.11 -2.84 7.09
N LEU A 258 -1.27 -2.59 6.47
CA LEU A 258 -2.36 -3.56 6.39
C LEU A 258 -1.97 -4.82 5.60
N ALA A 259 -1.21 -4.66 4.50
CA ALA A 259 -0.69 -5.79 3.74
C ALA A 259 0.19 -6.70 4.62
N GLY A 260 1.06 -6.12 5.45
CA GLY A 260 1.91 -6.85 6.40
C GLY A 260 1.09 -7.52 7.52
N ILE A 261 0.18 -6.79 8.17
CA ILE A 261 -0.64 -7.33 9.28
C ILE A 261 -1.45 -8.55 8.84
N TYR A 262 -2.09 -8.48 7.66
CA TYR A 262 -2.94 -9.55 7.18
C TYR A 262 -2.20 -10.53 6.26
N ASN A 263 -0.90 -10.37 6.07
CA ASN A 263 -0.05 -11.17 5.18
C ASN A 263 -0.73 -11.39 3.82
N THR A 264 -1.14 -10.30 3.17
CA THR A 264 -1.90 -10.30 1.92
C THR A 264 -1.28 -9.39 0.88
N CYS A 265 -1.57 -9.65 -0.39
CA CYS A 265 -1.26 -8.71 -1.47
C CYS A 265 -2.37 -7.67 -1.57
N ILE A 266 -2.03 -6.38 -1.55
CA ILE A 266 -2.98 -5.31 -1.83
C ILE A 266 -2.67 -4.70 -3.20
N ILE A 267 -3.61 -4.84 -4.14
CA ILE A 267 -3.53 -4.25 -5.47
C ILE A 267 -4.15 -2.86 -5.44
N CYS A 268 -3.36 -1.85 -5.79
CA CYS A 268 -3.78 -0.47 -5.90
C CYS A 268 -3.95 -0.11 -7.38
N VAL A 269 -5.15 0.28 -7.81
CA VAL A 269 -5.39 0.76 -9.16
C VAL A 269 -5.35 2.28 -9.16
N LEU A 270 -4.53 2.85 -10.05
CA LEU A 270 -4.31 4.28 -10.17
C LEU A 270 -4.38 4.71 -11.64
N HIS A 271 -5.01 5.85 -11.92
CA HIS A 271 -4.98 6.45 -13.25
C HIS A 271 -3.60 7.03 -13.59
N PHE A 272 -3.21 6.93 -14.85
CA PHE A 272 -1.96 7.48 -15.37
C PHE A 272 -2.09 8.98 -15.66
N VAL A 273 -0.98 9.73 -15.57
CA VAL A 273 -0.95 11.11 -16.09
C VAL A 273 -0.75 11.05 -17.59
N PRO A 274 -1.61 11.67 -18.39
CA PRO A 274 -1.35 11.80 -19.82
C PRO A 274 0.02 12.41 -20.06
N ASN A 275 0.85 11.76 -20.90
CA ASN A 275 2.17 12.21 -21.33
C ASN A 275 3.36 12.05 -20.36
N GLY A 276 3.33 11.13 -19.40
CA GLY A 276 4.48 10.91 -18.51
C GLY A 276 4.75 9.43 -18.20
N ILE A 277 6.00 9.09 -17.90
CA ILE A 277 6.41 7.78 -17.37
C ILE A 277 6.07 7.67 -15.87
N LYS A 278 5.80 8.81 -15.22
CA LYS A 278 5.50 8.87 -13.78
C LYS A 278 4.01 8.63 -13.52
N LEU A 279 3.74 7.90 -12.45
CA LEU A 279 2.41 7.72 -11.90
C LEU A 279 1.83 9.07 -11.45
N ARG A 280 0.50 9.18 -11.39
CA ARG A 280 -0.20 10.44 -11.09
C ARG A 280 0.08 10.93 -9.67
N GLY A 281 0.65 12.15 -9.56
CA GLY A 281 0.79 12.90 -8.33
C GLY A 281 1.71 12.28 -7.28
N HIS A 282 1.67 12.80 -6.07
CA HIS A 282 2.45 12.30 -4.94
C HIS A 282 2.08 10.85 -4.57
N ILE A 283 0.80 10.48 -4.66
CA ILE A 283 0.36 9.10 -4.41
C ILE A 283 1.02 8.11 -5.38
N GLY A 284 1.20 8.50 -6.64
CA GLY A 284 1.92 7.70 -7.62
C GLY A 284 3.39 7.53 -7.28
N SER A 285 4.05 8.59 -6.82
CA SER A 285 5.45 8.55 -6.38
C SER A 285 5.63 7.64 -5.16
N GLU A 286 4.70 7.68 -4.19
CA GLU A 286 4.74 6.82 -3.02
C GLU A 286 4.48 5.35 -3.38
N LEU A 287 3.55 5.06 -4.29
CA LEU A 287 3.36 3.71 -4.80
C LEU A 287 4.60 3.20 -5.55
N GLN A 288 5.27 4.06 -6.35
CA GLN A 288 6.54 3.69 -6.99
C GLN A 288 7.61 3.32 -5.95
N ARG A 289 7.66 4.02 -4.83
CA ARG A 289 8.61 3.73 -3.75
C ARG A 289 8.29 2.42 -3.02
N LYS A 290 7.02 2.18 -2.67
CA LYS A 290 6.59 1.09 -1.77
C LYS A 290 6.21 -0.21 -2.49
N ALA A 291 5.53 -0.14 -3.65
CA ALA A 291 5.03 -1.35 -4.32
C ALA A 291 6.14 -2.31 -4.74
N ALA A 292 5.87 -3.61 -4.64
CA ALA A 292 6.77 -4.66 -5.12
C ALA A 292 6.79 -4.73 -6.65
N GLY A 293 5.65 -4.54 -7.29
CA GLY A 293 5.52 -4.51 -8.75
C GLY A 293 4.57 -3.41 -9.22
N ILE A 294 4.80 -2.92 -10.43
CA ILE A 294 3.92 -1.95 -11.09
C ILE A 294 3.74 -2.35 -12.54
N LEU A 295 2.50 -2.51 -12.97
CA LEU A 295 2.13 -2.70 -14.38
C LEU A 295 1.42 -1.48 -14.93
N SER A 296 1.80 -1.05 -16.13
CA SER A 296 1.04 -0.08 -16.92
C SER A 296 0.21 -0.76 -17.98
N ILE A 297 -1.01 -0.25 -18.19
CA ILE A 297 -1.90 -0.68 -19.26
C ILE A 297 -2.15 0.50 -20.19
N GLU A 298 -1.78 0.35 -21.44
CA GLU A 298 -1.88 1.37 -22.47
C GLU A 298 -2.65 0.83 -23.68
N LYS A 299 -3.15 1.71 -24.55
CA LYS A 299 -3.61 1.27 -25.87
C LYS A 299 -2.43 0.96 -26.76
N ASP A 300 -2.56 -0.09 -27.57
CA ASP A 300 -1.60 -0.39 -28.60
C ASP A 300 -1.78 0.52 -29.84
N ASP A 301 -0.79 0.54 -30.72
CA ASP A 301 -0.90 1.15 -32.06
C ASP A 301 -2.09 0.54 -32.83
N ASN A 302 -2.34 -0.75 -32.64
CA ASN A 302 -3.60 -1.37 -33.04
C ASN A 302 -4.67 -1.14 -31.96
N PRO A 303 -5.73 -0.33 -32.22
CA PRO A 303 -6.72 0.06 -31.23
C PRO A 303 -7.56 -1.10 -30.68
N GLU A 304 -7.54 -2.28 -31.33
CA GLU A 304 -8.23 -3.48 -30.84
C GLU A 304 -7.52 -4.09 -29.63
N TYR A 305 -6.25 -3.74 -29.41
CA TYR A 305 -5.42 -4.31 -28.33
C TYR A 305 -5.08 -3.29 -27.26
N SER A 306 -4.83 -3.82 -26.09
CA SER A 306 -4.17 -3.12 -24.99
C SER A 306 -2.84 -3.80 -24.69
N VAL A 307 -1.87 -2.99 -24.33
CA VAL A 307 -0.49 -3.40 -24.00
C VAL A 307 -0.30 -3.32 -22.51
N VAL A 308 0.31 -4.35 -21.95
CA VAL A 308 0.71 -4.38 -20.53
C VAL A 308 2.22 -4.41 -20.44
N LYS A 309 2.79 -3.45 -19.69
CA LYS A 309 4.23 -3.32 -19.49
C LYS A 309 4.54 -3.27 -18.00
N ALA A 310 5.58 -3.96 -17.55
CA ALA A 310 6.10 -3.76 -16.19
C ALA A 310 6.89 -2.44 -16.14
N LEU A 311 6.56 -1.60 -15.16
CA LEU A 311 7.31 -0.38 -14.86
C LEU A 311 8.26 -0.58 -13.68
N LYS A 312 7.94 -1.52 -12.78
CA LYS A 312 8.75 -1.86 -11.61
C LYS A 312 8.60 -3.35 -11.29
N VAL A 313 9.72 -3.95 -10.90
CA VAL A 313 9.81 -5.29 -10.29
C VAL A 313 10.84 -5.19 -9.17
N ARG A 314 10.48 -5.50 -7.92
CA ARG A 314 11.37 -5.33 -6.76
C ARG A 314 12.54 -6.30 -6.81
N ASP A 315 12.28 -7.58 -7.08
CA ASP A 315 13.26 -8.66 -7.05
C ASP A 315 13.67 -9.12 -8.46
N GLY A 316 13.73 -8.19 -9.40
CA GLY A 316 14.10 -8.46 -10.79
C GLY A 316 14.15 -7.21 -11.64
N SER A 317 14.24 -7.37 -12.93
CA SER A 317 14.18 -6.27 -13.89
C SER A 317 12.79 -6.19 -14.53
N PRO A 318 12.21 -4.99 -14.72
CA PRO A 318 11.02 -4.83 -15.56
C PRO A 318 11.17 -5.44 -16.98
N LEU A 319 12.40 -5.57 -17.46
CA LEU A 319 12.72 -6.19 -18.76
C LEU A 319 12.58 -7.73 -18.75
N ASP A 320 12.54 -8.36 -17.58
CA ASP A 320 12.31 -9.80 -17.45
C ASP A 320 10.84 -10.14 -17.64
N VAL A 321 9.95 -9.15 -17.53
CA VAL A 321 8.52 -9.27 -17.80
C VAL A 321 8.27 -8.96 -19.27
N PRO A 322 7.68 -9.87 -20.05
CA PRO A 322 7.36 -9.61 -21.45
C PRO A 322 6.31 -8.50 -21.59
N ILE A 323 6.31 -7.85 -22.73
CA ILE A 323 5.21 -6.94 -23.09
C ILE A 323 4.04 -7.80 -23.54
N MET A 324 2.97 -7.81 -22.76
CA MET A 324 1.79 -8.62 -23.02
C MET A 324 0.72 -7.84 -23.78
N LEU A 325 -0.03 -8.54 -24.62
CA LEU A 325 -1.16 -8.01 -25.37
C LEU A 325 -2.45 -8.68 -24.93
N PHE A 326 -3.51 -7.92 -24.80
CA PHE A 326 -4.87 -8.45 -24.66
C PHE A 326 -5.86 -7.64 -25.49
N GLY A 327 -6.94 -8.28 -25.90
CA GLY A 327 -7.96 -7.64 -26.71
C GLY A 327 -9.31 -8.35 -26.59
N TRP A 328 -10.35 -7.71 -27.10
CA TRP A 328 -11.70 -8.27 -27.09
C TRP A 328 -11.79 -9.49 -28.02
N ASP A 329 -12.38 -10.55 -27.53
CA ASP A 329 -12.75 -11.72 -28.30
C ASP A 329 -14.28 -11.81 -28.42
N LYS A 330 -14.77 -11.84 -29.66
CA LYS A 330 -16.22 -11.88 -29.92
C LYS A 330 -16.84 -13.23 -29.58
N ALA A 331 -16.07 -14.32 -29.75
CA ALA A 331 -16.56 -15.68 -29.47
C ALA A 331 -16.68 -15.90 -27.97
N GLU A 332 -15.70 -15.45 -27.21
CA GLU A 332 -15.65 -15.58 -25.76
C GLU A 332 -16.47 -14.47 -25.04
N ASP A 333 -16.92 -13.43 -25.77
CA ASP A 333 -17.56 -12.22 -25.22
C ASP A 333 -16.80 -11.63 -24.02
N MET A 334 -15.47 -11.63 -24.10
CA MET A 334 -14.55 -11.09 -23.07
C MET A 334 -13.18 -10.73 -23.66
N HIS A 335 -12.38 -9.98 -22.91
CA HIS A 335 -10.98 -9.78 -23.25
C HIS A 335 -10.19 -11.07 -23.00
N VAL A 336 -9.32 -11.42 -23.94
CA VAL A 336 -8.43 -12.58 -23.85
C VAL A 336 -6.98 -12.16 -24.10
N TYR A 337 -6.06 -12.96 -23.63
CA TYR A 337 -4.64 -12.80 -23.90
C TYR A 337 -4.36 -13.01 -25.40
N ARG A 338 -3.52 -12.16 -25.98
CA ARG A 338 -3.18 -12.16 -27.41
C ARG A 338 -1.70 -12.41 -27.68
N GLY A 339 -0.97 -12.85 -26.65
CA GLY A 339 0.46 -13.15 -26.76
C GLY A 339 1.34 -12.00 -26.30
N GLU A 340 2.62 -12.12 -26.62
CA GLU A 340 3.68 -11.16 -26.27
C GLU A 340 4.13 -10.39 -27.52
N LYS A 341 4.57 -9.15 -27.35
CA LYS A 341 5.26 -8.40 -28.41
C LYS A 341 6.66 -8.99 -28.68
N SER A 342 7.15 -8.80 -29.92
CA SER A 342 8.40 -9.35 -30.41
C SER A 342 9.64 -8.85 -29.64
N LYS A 343 10.81 -9.47 -29.90
CA LYS A 343 12.11 -9.04 -29.32
C LYS A 343 12.50 -7.62 -29.78
N GLU A 344 12.14 -7.24 -31.01
CA GLU A 344 12.39 -5.90 -31.55
C GLU A 344 11.64 -4.81 -30.75
N ASP A 345 10.43 -5.11 -30.30
CA ASP A 345 9.68 -4.22 -29.42
C ASP A 345 10.31 -4.09 -28.01
N LYS A 346 10.99 -5.14 -27.53
CA LYS A 346 11.79 -5.07 -26.29
C LYS A 346 12.99 -4.13 -26.41
N GLU A 347 13.70 -4.20 -27.51
CA GLU A 347 14.85 -3.32 -27.76
C GLU A 347 14.42 -1.86 -27.95
N LYS A 348 13.34 -1.64 -28.69
CA LYS A 348 12.73 -0.32 -28.84
C LYS A 348 12.33 0.26 -27.49
N ARG A 349 11.63 -0.52 -26.63
CA ARG A 349 11.26 -0.11 -25.28
C ARG A 349 12.48 0.30 -24.45
N LYS A 350 13.56 -0.49 -24.50
CA LYS A 350 14.79 -0.20 -23.77
C LYS A 350 15.42 1.13 -24.24
N THR A 351 15.36 1.40 -25.53
CA THR A 351 15.81 2.67 -26.11
C THR A 351 14.90 3.83 -25.68
N ASP A 352 13.60 3.65 -25.69
CA ASP A 352 12.64 4.68 -25.29
C ASP A 352 12.76 5.02 -23.79
N GLU A 353 12.96 4.01 -22.92
CA GLU A 353 13.24 4.19 -21.49
C GLU A 353 14.55 4.97 -21.28
N LEU A 354 15.61 4.61 -22.00
CA LEU A 354 16.89 5.31 -21.95
C LEU A 354 16.73 6.80 -22.36
N ILE A 355 16.05 7.05 -23.47
CA ILE A 355 15.76 8.41 -23.94
C ILE A 355 14.97 9.22 -22.90
N ALA A 356 14.01 8.59 -22.25
CA ALA A 356 13.20 9.25 -21.23
C ALA A 356 14.01 9.63 -19.99
N VAL A 357 14.85 8.71 -19.48
CA VAL A 357 15.74 8.97 -18.34
C VAL A 357 16.75 10.06 -18.68
N VAL A 358 17.35 10.03 -19.86
CA VAL A 358 18.28 11.07 -20.32
C VAL A 358 17.58 12.43 -20.41
N LYS A 359 16.38 12.50 -21.01
CA LYS A 359 15.60 13.74 -21.08
C LYS A 359 15.27 14.31 -19.70
N GLU A 360 14.92 13.47 -18.74
CA GLU A 360 14.63 13.89 -17.37
C GLU A 360 15.90 14.40 -16.66
N ALA A 361 17.04 13.72 -16.85
CA ALA A 361 18.31 14.15 -16.30
C ALA A 361 18.70 15.58 -16.77
N PHE A 362 18.46 15.87 -18.05
CA PHE A 362 18.74 17.19 -18.62
C PHE A 362 17.66 18.25 -18.36
N ARG A 363 16.49 17.90 -17.83
CA ARG A 363 15.49 18.89 -17.35
C ARG A 363 15.99 19.71 -16.17
N ASN A 364 16.76 19.09 -15.30
CA ASN A 364 17.23 19.70 -14.06
C ASN A 364 18.65 20.25 -14.17
N SER A 365 19.34 20.03 -15.29
CA SER A 365 20.72 20.47 -15.48
C SER A 365 21.06 20.68 -16.96
N PHE A 366 21.49 21.89 -17.33
CA PHE A 366 21.87 22.22 -18.71
C PHE A 366 23.13 21.48 -19.19
N LYS A 367 23.95 21.00 -18.28
CA LYS A 367 25.17 20.22 -18.57
C LYS A 367 25.33 19.13 -17.53
N LEU A 368 25.61 17.94 -17.99
CA LEU A 368 26.02 16.80 -17.17
C LEU A 368 27.39 16.31 -17.70
N THR A 369 28.26 15.96 -16.79
CA THR A 369 29.45 15.21 -17.13
C THR A 369 29.07 13.77 -17.50
N TYR A 370 29.94 13.07 -18.20
CA TYR A 370 29.76 11.66 -18.54
C TYR A 370 29.54 10.79 -17.27
N GLN A 371 30.28 11.10 -16.21
CA GLN A 371 30.17 10.37 -14.96
C GLN A 371 28.82 10.60 -14.26
N GLU A 372 28.35 11.85 -14.17
CA GLU A 372 27.04 12.19 -13.61
C GLU A 372 25.90 11.56 -14.41
N LEU A 373 25.99 11.51 -15.73
CA LEU A 373 25.00 10.83 -16.56
C LEU A 373 25.00 9.32 -16.30
N CYS A 374 26.17 8.68 -16.20
CA CYS A 374 26.25 7.27 -15.84
C CYS A 374 25.65 6.99 -14.46
N GLU A 375 25.89 7.84 -13.47
CA GLU A 375 25.30 7.71 -12.11
C GLU A 375 23.77 7.85 -12.16
N VAL A 376 23.22 8.77 -12.94
CA VAL A 376 21.77 8.89 -13.16
C VAL A 376 21.21 7.63 -13.80
N LEU A 377 21.85 7.12 -14.87
CA LEU A 377 21.40 5.90 -15.55
C LEU A 377 21.46 4.67 -14.63
N MET A 378 22.51 4.56 -13.82
CA MET A 378 22.62 3.47 -12.83
C MET A 378 21.51 3.51 -11.80
N ARG A 379 21.16 4.69 -11.31
CA ARG A 379 20.12 4.89 -10.29
C ARG A 379 18.70 4.72 -10.85
N GLU A 380 18.40 5.36 -11.96
CA GLU A 380 17.02 5.40 -12.50
C GLU A 380 16.65 4.13 -13.27
N MET A 381 17.64 3.44 -13.87
CA MET A 381 17.42 2.19 -14.61
C MET A 381 17.85 0.93 -13.84
N GLU A 382 18.34 1.08 -12.61
CA GLU A 382 18.85 -0.01 -11.75
C GLU A 382 19.89 -0.92 -12.47
N ILE A 383 20.74 -0.33 -13.31
CA ILE A 383 21.75 -1.04 -14.10
C ILE A 383 23.16 -0.88 -13.52
N LYS A 384 24.03 -1.84 -13.83
CA LYS A 384 25.43 -1.79 -13.39
C LYS A 384 26.26 -0.79 -14.21
N ASP A 385 27.31 -0.24 -13.62
CA ASP A 385 28.24 0.72 -14.23
C ASP A 385 28.68 0.32 -15.65
N ARG A 386 29.07 -0.95 -15.85
CA ARG A 386 29.43 -1.47 -17.18
C ARG A 386 28.31 -1.36 -18.21
N THR A 387 27.06 -1.43 -17.78
CA THR A 387 25.89 -1.30 -18.69
C THR A 387 25.59 0.16 -18.96
N ALA A 388 25.63 1.03 -17.94
CA ALA A 388 25.46 2.47 -18.09
C ALA A 388 26.49 3.08 -19.07
N LYS A 389 27.75 2.65 -19.00
CA LYS A 389 28.83 3.07 -19.93
C LYS A 389 28.68 2.57 -21.36
N LYS A 390 27.74 1.67 -21.63
CA LYS A 390 27.45 1.21 -23.00
C LYS A 390 26.39 2.06 -23.70
N TYR A 391 25.57 2.76 -22.94
CA TYR A 391 24.57 3.69 -23.43
C TYR A 391 25.14 5.09 -23.59
#